data_5842099507709fbdb49270e280715914
#
_entry.id   5842099507709fbdb49270e280715914
#
_cell.length_a   1.000
_cell.length_b   1.000
_cell.length_c   1.000
_cell.angle_alpha   90.00
_cell.angle_beta   90.00
_cell.angle_gamma   90.00
#
_symmetry.space_group_name_H-M   'P 1'
#
loop_
_entity.id
_entity.type
_entity.pdbx_description
1 polymer ?
#
loop_
_entity_poly.entity_id
_entity_poly.type
_entity_poly.pdbx_seq_one_letter_code
_entity_poly.pdbx_strand_id
1 'polypeptide(L)'
;EGGTNMSGKLYLCATPIGNLEDITFRVINTLKEVDLIAAEDTRHSIKLLNHFEIKTKMTSYHEYNRVEKAKVLVKQLQEGKDIALITDAGTPGISDPGEELVRQCHEAGITVTALPGACALINALIISGQPTRRFCFEAFLPSDKKERKQILDSLENETRSIIIYEAPHRLVRTLEELHEVLGDRSMTLCRELTKKHESVFKSTLGEI
;
A
#
# COMPACT_ATOMS: atom_id res chain seq x y z
N GLU A 1 -22.48 28.55 7.97
CA GLU A 1 -21.76 29.63 7.35
C GLU A 1 -20.33 29.59 7.77
N GLY A 2 -19.64 29.08 6.90
CA GLY A 2 -18.41 28.56 7.03
C GLY A 2 -17.32 29.57 7.28
N GLY A 3 -16.77 29.52 8.42
CA GLY A 3 -15.41 29.97 8.52
C GLY A 3 -14.63 29.35 7.40
N THR A 4 -13.91 30.14 6.64
CA THR A 4 -12.98 29.64 5.64
C THR A 4 -12.17 28.54 6.30
N ASN A 5 -12.31 27.31 5.81
CA ASN A 5 -11.48 26.22 6.26
C ASN A 5 -10.04 26.57 5.85
N MET A 6 -9.25 27.06 6.82
CA MET A 6 -7.86 27.44 6.59
C MET A 6 -6.93 26.25 6.60
N SER A 7 -7.48 25.05 6.83
CA SER A 7 -6.69 23.82 6.80
C SER A 7 -6.31 23.44 5.38
N GLY A 8 -5.14 22.86 5.24
CA GLY A 8 -4.72 22.22 4.03
C GLY A 8 -5.36 20.83 3.87
N LYS A 9 -5.02 20.16 2.79
CA LYS A 9 -5.51 18.81 2.48
C LYS A 9 -4.40 17.79 2.53
N LEU A 10 -4.75 16.59 2.94
CA LEU A 10 -3.88 15.42 2.82
C LEU A 10 -4.23 14.69 1.52
N TYR A 11 -3.23 14.48 0.69
CA TYR A 11 -3.36 13.72 -0.56
C TYR A 11 -2.63 12.39 -0.43
N LEU A 12 -3.36 11.29 -0.61
CA LEU A 12 -2.76 9.96 -0.66
C LEU A 12 -2.40 9.69 -2.12
N CYS A 13 -1.12 9.58 -2.41
CA CYS A 13 -0.62 9.51 -3.78
C CYS A 13 0.00 8.15 -4.07
N ALA A 14 -0.58 7.41 -5.01
CA ALA A 14 -0.02 6.14 -5.45
C ALA A 14 1.26 6.37 -6.25
N THR A 15 2.30 5.58 -5.94
CA THR A 15 3.56 5.56 -6.67
C THR A 15 3.68 4.27 -7.46
N PRO A 16 4.61 4.20 -8.44
CA PRO A 16 4.77 2.96 -9.21
C PRO A 16 5.14 1.75 -8.36
N ILE A 17 4.73 0.58 -8.80
CA ILE A 17 5.06 -0.70 -8.14
C ILE A 17 6.15 -1.47 -8.88
N GLY A 18 6.74 -0.87 -9.91
CA GLY A 18 7.82 -1.49 -10.68
C GLY A 18 8.05 -0.88 -12.05
N ASN A 19 7.18 0.02 -12.50
CA ASN A 19 7.30 0.68 -13.78
C ASN A 19 6.97 2.16 -13.61
N LEU A 20 7.94 3.04 -13.87
CA LEU A 20 7.78 4.48 -13.67
C LEU A 20 6.64 5.09 -14.51
N GLU A 21 6.29 4.46 -15.62
CA GLU A 21 5.20 4.94 -16.47
C GLU A 21 3.82 4.77 -15.83
N ASP A 22 3.72 4.01 -14.74
CA ASP A 22 2.45 3.78 -14.07
C ASP A 22 2.08 4.88 -13.06
N ILE A 23 2.90 5.89 -12.92
CA ILE A 23 2.54 7.07 -12.14
C ILE A 23 1.59 7.94 -12.95
N THR A 24 0.57 8.50 -12.29
CA THR A 24 -0.39 9.34 -13.00
C THR A 24 0.12 10.78 -13.13
N PHE A 25 -0.35 11.47 -14.16
CA PHE A 25 -0.10 12.91 -14.31
C PHE A 25 -0.59 13.69 -13.09
N ARG A 26 -1.75 13.30 -12.55
CA ARG A 26 -2.32 13.97 -11.39
C ARG A 26 -1.44 13.82 -10.15
N VAL A 27 -0.86 12.64 -9.94
CA VAL A 27 0.08 12.43 -8.82
C VAL A 27 1.31 13.31 -9.00
N ILE A 28 1.91 13.32 -10.20
CA ILE A 28 3.09 14.16 -10.46
C ILE A 28 2.77 15.62 -10.16
N ASN A 29 1.67 16.13 -10.68
CA ASN A 29 1.27 17.53 -10.48
C ASN A 29 1.03 17.83 -8.99
N THR A 30 0.35 16.94 -8.29
CA THR A 30 0.08 17.11 -6.85
C THR A 30 1.38 17.12 -6.04
N LEU A 31 2.31 16.21 -6.33
CA LEU A 31 3.61 16.19 -5.65
C LEU A 31 4.42 17.46 -5.87
N LYS A 32 4.27 18.09 -7.05
CA LYS A 32 4.92 19.37 -7.34
C LYS A 32 4.27 20.55 -6.61
N GLU A 33 2.98 20.48 -6.34
CA GLU A 33 2.19 21.60 -5.81
C GLU A 33 2.08 21.63 -4.28
N VAL A 34 2.14 20.47 -3.61
CA VAL A 34 2.01 20.43 -2.15
C VAL A 34 3.20 21.07 -1.45
N ASP A 35 3.00 21.44 -0.19
CA ASP A 35 4.05 22.06 0.62
C ASP A 35 5.04 21.04 1.15
N LEU A 36 4.61 19.81 1.35
CA LEU A 36 5.42 18.77 1.95
C LEU A 36 5.00 17.40 1.45
N ILE A 37 5.98 16.53 1.23
CA ILE A 37 5.76 15.12 0.92
C ILE A 37 6.21 14.28 2.11
N ALA A 38 5.28 13.51 2.67
CA ALA A 38 5.59 12.52 3.70
C ALA A 38 5.84 11.17 2.99
N ALA A 39 7.02 10.60 3.20
CA ALA A 39 7.46 9.38 2.52
C ALA A 39 7.93 8.34 3.53
N GLU A 40 7.72 7.08 3.23
CA GLU A 40 8.12 5.97 4.10
C GLU A 40 9.63 5.90 4.25
N ASP A 41 10.34 5.89 3.13
CA ASP A 41 11.80 5.95 3.09
C ASP A 41 12.21 7.07 2.14
N THR A 42 12.69 8.18 2.69
CA THR A 42 13.07 9.35 1.91
C THR A 42 14.24 9.06 0.97
N ARG A 43 15.15 8.16 1.34
CA ARG A 43 16.29 7.79 0.49
C ARG A 43 15.86 7.00 -0.74
N HIS A 44 14.79 6.22 -0.61
CA HIS A 44 14.19 5.50 -1.74
C HIS A 44 13.38 6.46 -2.60
N SER A 45 12.51 7.23 -1.98
CA SER A 45 11.58 8.12 -2.68
C SER A 45 12.26 9.27 -3.41
N ILE A 46 13.42 9.73 -2.95
CA ILE A 46 14.15 10.83 -3.63
C ILE A 46 14.47 10.48 -5.09
N LYS A 47 14.69 9.21 -5.40
CA LYS A 47 14.97 8.77 -6.77
C LYS A 47 13.78 9.02 -7.68
N LEU A 48 12.56 8.73 -7.19
CA LEU A 48 11.33 8.98 -7.92
C LEU A 48 11.14 10.48 -8.14
N LEU A 49 11.31 11.28 -7.10
CA LEU A 49 11.13 12.72 -7.18
C LEU A 49 12.11 13.35 -8.14
N ASN A 50 13.38 12.94 -8.09
CA ASN A 50 14.41 13.44 -9.01
C ASN A 50 14.09 13.07 -10.45
N HIS A 51 13.59 11.86 -10.69
CA HIS A 51 13.25 11.41 -12.05
C HIS A 51 12.19 12.32 -12.69
N PHE A 52 11.20 12.75 -11.92
CA PHE A 52 10.11 13.61 -12.40
C PHE A 52 10.32 15.09 -12.10
N GLU A 53 11.54 15.46 -11.70
CA GLU A 53 11.91 16.86 -11.41
C GLU A 53 11.00 17.52 -10.37
N ILE A 54 10.64 16.74 -9.33
CA ILE A 54 9.84 17.24 -8.22
C ILE A 54 10.78 17.76 -7.15
N LYS A 55 10.68 19.07 -6.83
CA LYS A 55 11.55 19.76 -5.89
C LYS A 55 10.98 19.91 -4.49
N THR A 56 9.77 19.41 -4.27
CA THR A 56 9.05 19.53 -3.00
C THR A 56 9.83 18.90 -1.86
N LYS A 57 9.82 19.56 -0.71
CA LYS A 57 10.47 19.07 0.51
C LYS A 57 9.85 17.76 0.98
N MET A 58 10.68 16.83 1.44
CA MET A 58 10.23 15.56 2.03
C MET A 58 10.46 15.50 3.52
N THR A 59 9.62 14.73 4.19
CA THR A 59 9.82 14.30 5.57
C THR A 59 9.51 12.80 5.65
N SER A 60 10.05 12.12 6.65
CA SER A 60 9.81 10.69 6.82
C SER A 60 8.54 10.42 7.62
N TYR A 61 7.76 9.44 7.17
CA TYR A 61 6.58 8.94 7.87
C TYR A 61 6.53 7.43 7.69
N HIS A 62 6.88 6.67 8.73
CA HIS A 62 7.03 5.22 8.67
C HIS A 62 6.43 4.54 9.90
N GLU A 63 6.50 3.21 9.93
CA GLU A 63 5.90 2.39 10.99
C GLU A 63 6.35 2.81 12.40
N TYR A 64 7.60 3.18 12.57
CA TYR A 64 8.18 3.46 13.89
C TYR A 64 7.87 4.87 14.41
N ASN A 65 7.46 5.80 13.56
CA ASN A 65 7.09 7.16 13.99
C ASN A 65 5.62 7.50 13.73
N ARG A 66 4.83 6.54 13.27
CA ARG A 66 3.49 6.77 12.71
C ARG A 66 2.54 7.57 13.61
N VAL A 67 2.51 7.30 14.90
CA VAL A 67 1.57 7.96 15.81
C VAL A 67 1.98 9.42 16.09
N GLU A 68 3.22 9.61 16.53
CA GLU A 68 3.70 10.96 16.92
C GLU A 68 3.92 11.83 15.69
N LYS A 69 4.45 11.28 14.62
CA LYS A 69 4.66 12.05 13.39
C LYS A 69 3.33 12.44 12.75
N ALA A 70 2.30 11.59 12.84
CA ALA A 70 0.97 11.95 12.35
C ALA A 70 0.43 13.19 13.08
N LYS A 71 0.65 13.31 14.38
CA LYS A 71 0.25 14.51 15.13
C LYS A 71 0.92 15.75 14.60
N VAL A 72 2.21 15.66 14.28
CA VAL A 72 2.98 16.78 13.70
C VAL A 72 2.41 17.16 12.32
N LEU A 73 2.15 16.18 11.47
CA LEU A 73 1.62 16.42 10.14
C LEU A 73 0.21 17.00 10.18
N VAL A 74 -0.65 16.50 11.07
CA VAL A 74 -2.00 17.03 11.25
C VAL A 74 -1.94 18.51 11.69
N LYS A 75 -1.02 18.85 12.58
CA LYS A 75 -0.85 20.25 13.00
C LYS A 75 -0.47 21.14 11.81
N GLN A 76 0.45 20.66 10.96
CA GLN A 76 0.84 21.40 9.76
C GLN A 76 -0.32 21.56 8.78
N LEU A 77 -1.14 20.52 8.62
CA LEU A 77 -2.37 20.59 7.82
C LEU A 77 -3.35 21.63 8.38
N GLN A 78 -3.52 21.64 9.70
CA GLN A 78 -4.38 22.64 10.38
C GLN A 78 -3.86 24.07 10.18
N GLU A 79 -2.56 24.23 10.02
CA GLU A 79 -1.93 25.52 9.75
C GLU A 79 -2.05 25.96 8.28
N GLY A 80 -2.70 25.16 7.44
CA GLY A 80 -2.96 25.50 6.04
C GLY A 80 -2.02 24.89 5.03
N LYS A 81 -1.09 24.05 5.46
CA LYS A 81 -0.18 23.36 4.52
C LYS A 81 -0.86 22.17 3.87
N ASP A 82 -0.60 21.96 2.59
CA ASP A 82 -1.01 20.76 1.87
C ASP A 82 0.10 19.73 1.95
N ILE A 83 -0.27 18.49 2.24
CA ILE A 83 0.69 17.40 2.40
C ILE A 83 0.29 16.23 1.50
N ALA A 84 1.26 15.66 0.80
CA ALA A 84 1.08 14.41 0.06
C ALA A 84 1.75 13.28 0.82
N LEU A 85 1.06 12.15 0.94
CA LEU A 85 1.62 10.92 1.49
C LEU A 85 1.92 9.95 0.37
N ILE A 86 3.13 9.42 0.36
CA ILE A 86 3.55 8.35 -0.54
C ILE A 86 4.20 7.22 0.25
N THR A 87 4.20 6.02 -0.31
CA THR A 87 4.92 4.87 0.22
C THR A 87 6.00 4.46 -0.78
N ASP A 88 6.79 3.45 -0.45
CA ASP A 88 7.87 3.00 -1.33
C ASP A 88 7.33 2.45 -2.65
N ALA A 89 6.14 1.87 -2.63
CA ALA A 89 5.51 1.33 -3.84
C ALA A 89 3.99 1.29 -3.69
N GLY A 90 3.30 1.82 -4.68
CA GLY A 90 1.85 1.68 -4.80
C GLY A 90 1.01 2.65 -3.99
N THR A 91 -0.21 2.26 -3.77
CA THR A 91 -1.23 3.04 -3.06
C THR A 91 -0.96 3.05 -1.56
N PRO A 92 -0.82 4.23 -0.93
CA PRO A 92 -0.63 4.32 0.52
C PRO A 92 -1.94 4.11 1.27
N GLY A 93 -1.83 3.75 2.55
CA GLY A 93 -2.99 3.59 3.42
C GLY A 93 -3.57 2.17 3.45
N ILE A 94 -2.94 1.22 2.76
CA ILE A 94 -3.34 -0.20 2.75
C ILE A 94 -2.27 -1.00 3.47
N SER A 95 -2.56 -1.41 4.70
CA SER A 95 -1.62 -2.17 5.55
C SER A 95 -0.28 -1.46 5.74
N ASP A 96 -0.32 -0.14 5.92
CA ASP A 96 0.86 0.70 6.14
C ASP A 96 0.54 1.85 7.11
N PRO A 97 1.55 2.62 7.53
CA PRO A 97 1.35 3.71 8.50
C PRO A 97 0.37 4.79 8.06
N GLY A 98 0.07 4.88 6.77
CA GLY A 98 -0.90 5.85 6.25
C GLY A 98 -2.27 5.75 6.89
N GLU A 99 -2.68 4.55 7.30
CA GLU A 99 -3.95 4.32 7.99
C GLU A 99 -4.06 5.20 9.25
N GLU A 100 -2.99 5.27 10.04
CA GLU A 100 -2.97 6.07 11.27
C GLU A 100 -3.07 7.57 10.97
N LEU A 101 -2.36 8.04 9.96
CA LEU A 101 -2.43 9.45 9.57
C LEU A 101 -3.84 9.83 9.10
N VAL A 102 -4.47 9.00 8.27
CA VAL A 102 -5.83 9.23 7.81
C VAL A 102 -6.81 9.26 8.98
N ARG A 103 -6.67 8.34 9.93
CA ARG A 103 -7.51 8.29 11.12
C ARG A 103 -7.40 9.59 11.91
N GLN A 104 -6.18 10.07 12.15
CA GLN A 104 -5.96 11.33 12.88
C GLN A 104 -6.50 12.53 12.11
N CYS A 105 -6.37 12.54 10.78
CA CYS A 105 -6.96 13.59 9.95
C CYS A 105 -8.49 13.63 10.08
N HIS A 106 -9.14 12.48 10.09
CA HIS A 106 -10.60 12.41 10.30
C HIS A 106 -10.99 12.98 11.66
N GLU A 107 -10.27 12.62 12.70
CA GLU A 107 -10.52 13.14 14.05
C GLU A 107 -10.35 14.67 14.13
N ALA A 108 -9.43 15.21 13.33
CA ALA A 108 -9.14 16.64 13.31
C ALA A 108 -9.95 17.43 12.28
N GLY A 109 -10.85 16.77 11.55
CA GLY A 109 -11.66 17.44 10.53
C GLY A 109 -10.88 17.85 9.29
N ILE A 110 -9.74 17.22 9.02
CA ILE A 110 -8.91 17.49 7.83
C ILE A 110 -9.43 16.68 6.63
N THR A 111 -9.56 17.34 5.51
CA THR A 111 -9.96 16.68 4.25
C THR A 111 -8.84 15.78 3.73
N VAL A 112 -9.19 14.54 3.42
CA VAL A 112 -8.27 13.56 2.83
C VAL A 112 -8.78 13.20 1.44
N THR A 113 -7.89 13.23 0.46
CA THR A 113 -8.21 12.86 -0.93
C THR A 113 -7.25 11.75 -1.37
N ALA A 114 -7.78 10.68 -1.90
CA ALA A 114 -6.98 9.60 -2.48
C ALA A 114 -6.91 9.77 -4.00
N LEU A 115 -5.71 9.80 -4.54
CA LEU A 115 -5.49 9.86 -5.97
C LEU A 115 -5.35 8.43 -6.52
N PRO A 116 -6.17 8.04 -7.52
CA PRO A 116 -6.07 6.70 -8.09
C PRO A 116 -4.69 6.40 -8.65
N GLY A 117 -4.30 5.14 -8.64
CA GLY A 117 -3.03 4.72 -9.20
C GLY A 117 -2.71 3.26 -8.92
N ALA A 118 -1.45 2.90 -9.08
CA ALA A 118 -0.99 1.53 -8.99
C ALA A 118 -1.29 0.89 -7.63
N CYS A 119 -1.79 -0.34 -7.68
CA CYS A 119 -2.09 -1.12 -6.48
C CYS A 119 -1.85 -2.60 -6.78
N ALA A 120 -0.80 -3.17 -6.18
CA ALA A 120 -0.38 -4.53 -6.48
C ALA A 120 -1.47 -5.57 -6.26
N LEU A 121 -2.25 -5.46 -5.17
CA LEU A 121 -3.30 -6.44 -4.88
C LEU A 121 -4.38 -6.47 -5.96
N ILE A 122 -4.75 -5.33 -6.50
CA ILE A 122 -5.74 -5.24 -7.57
C ILE A 122 -5.17 -5.81 -8.88
N ASN A 123 -3.94 -5.43 -9.21
CA ASN A 123 -3.30 -5.96 -10.42
C ASN A 123 -3.16 -7.48 -10.36
N ALA A 124 -2.75 -8.02 -9.23
CA ALA A 124 -2.66 -9.47 -9.05
C ALA A 124 -4.03 -10.15 -9.20
N LEU A 125 -5.04 -9.59 -8.54
CA LEU A 125 -6.39 -10.15 -8.56
C LEU A 125 -6.95 -10.23 -9.99
N ILE A 126 -6.86 -9.14 -10.75
CA ILE A 126 -7.50 -9.06 -12.06
C ILE A 126 -6.79 -9.90 -13.13
N ILE A 127 -5.53 -10.25 -12.93
CA ILE A 127 -4.80 -11.12 -13.86
C ILE A 127 -4.71 -12.57 -13.38
N SER A 128 -5.20 -12.85 -12.18
CA SER A 128 -5.02 -14.15 -11.52
C SER A 128 -5.83 -15.31 -12.14
N GLY A 129 -6.92 -15.00 -12.83
CA GLY A 129 -7.86 -16.02 -13.25
C GLY A 129 -8.69 -16.63 -12.12
N GLN A 130 -8.64 -16.05 -10.91
CA GLN A 130 -9.43 -16.45 -9.76
C GLN A 130 -10.72 -15.62 -9.69
N PRO A 131 -11.75 -16.06 -8.93
CA PRO A 131 -12.96 -15.26 -8.74
C PRO A 131 -12.65 -13.89 -8.14
N THR A 132 -13.21 -12.82 -8.71
CA THR A 132 -12.90 -11.46 -8.31
C THR A 132 -14.03 -10.72 -7.63
N ARG A 133 -15.26 -11.27 -7.68
CA ARG A 133 -16.42 -10.58 -7.12
C ARG A 133 -16.30 -10.35 -5.60
N ARG A 134 -15.74 -11.34 -4.90
CA ARG A 134 -15.52 -11.25 -3.46
C ARG A 134 -14.11 -11.73 -3.16
N PHE A 135 -13.35 -10.92 -2.44
CA PHE A 135 -11.97 -11.25 -2.07
C PHE A 135 -11.63 -10.68 -0.69
N CYS A 136 -10.63 -11.24 -0.07
CA CYS A 136 -10.07 -10.70 1.16
C CYS A 136 -8.56 -10.52 0.99
N PHE A 137 -8.03 -9.50 1.67
CA PHE A 137 -6.62 -9.13 1.60
C PHE A 137 -5.97 -9.32 2.96
N GLU A 138 -4.97 -10.19 3.02
CA GLU A 138 -4.24 -10.51 4.25
C GLU A 138 -2.86 -9.84 4.32
N ALA A 139 -2.46 -9.12 3.27
CA ALA A 139 -1.16 -8.46 3.19
C ALA A 139 -0.01 -9.45 3.42
N PHE A 140 1.05 -9.02 4.10
CA PHE A 140 2.11 -9.92 4.56
C PHE A 140 1.66 -10.59 5.86
N LEU A 141 1.76 -11.91 5.90
CA LEU A 141 1.47 -12.63 7.13
C LEU A 141 2.50 -12.22 8.20
N PRO A 142 2.08 -12.07 9.45
CA PRO A 142 3.02 -11.66 10.51
C PRO A 142 4.13 -12.69 10.70
N SER A 143 5.29 -12.21 11.16
CA SER A 143 6.44 -13.07 11.45
C SER A 143 6.32 -13.76 12.82
N ASP A 144 5.55 -13.18 13.73
CA ASP A 144 5.28 -13.82 15.03
C ASP A 144 4.54 -15.13 14.82
N LYS A 145 5.09 -16.21 15.33
CA LYS A 145 4.55 -17.57 15.10
C LYS A 145 3.11 -17.74 15.57
N LYS A 146 2.77 -17.17 16.71
CA LYS A 146 1.43 -17.29 17.28
C LYS A 146 0.39 -16.52 16.45
N GLU A 147 0.68 -15.28 16.13
CA GLU A 147 -0.20 -14.46 15.29
C GLU A 147 -0.37 -15.06 13.91
N ARG A 148 0.75 -15.52 13.32
CA ARG A 148 0.76 -16.14 11.99
C ARG A 148 -0.13 -17.38 11.97
N LYS A 149 -0.02 -18.24 12.99
CA LYS A 149 -0.85 -19.44 13.10
C LYS A 149 -2.32 -19.08 13.24
N GLN A 150 -2.65 -18.10 14.06
CA GLN A 150 -4.03 -17.65 14.25
C GLN A 150 -4.66 -17.18 12.94
N ILE A 151 -3.91 -16.40 12.16
CA ILE A 151 -4.40 -15.90 10.87
C ILE A 151 -4.57 -17.05 9.89
N LEU A 152 -3.56 -17.91 9.76
CA LEU A 152 -3.64 -19.08 8.87
C LEU A 152 -4.83 -19.97 9.21
N ASP A 153 -5.01 -20.29 10.49
CA ASP A 153 -6.13 -21.12 10.93
C ASP A 153 -7.48 -20.46 10.63
N SER A 154 -7.55 -19.14 10.71
CA SER A 154 -8.78 -18.40 10.40
C SER A 154 -9.17 -18.47 8.92
N LEU A 155 -8.24 -18.82 8.04
CA LEU A 155 -8.49 -18.91 6.60
C LEU A 155 -9.02 -20.28 6.17
N GLU A 156 -9.04 -21.28 7.06
CA GLU A 156 -9.40 -22.67 6.73
C GLU A 156 -10.71 -22.78 5.95
N ASN A 157 -11.73 -22.04 6.37
CA ASN A 157 -13.06 -22.09 5.75
C ASN A 157 -13.38 -20.87 4.88
N GLU A 158 -12.34 -20.11 4.50
CA GLU A 158 -12.55 -18.92 3.68
C GLU A 158 -12.92 -19.28 2.25
N THR A 159 -14.07 -18.81 1.78
CA THR A 159 -14.57 -19.10 0.44
C THR A 159 -14.22 -18.05 -0.59
N ARG A 160 -13.89 -16.83 -0.15
CA ARG A 160 -13.49 -15.74 -1.04
C ARG A 160 -12.07 -15.96 -1.54
N SER A 161 -11.73 -15.34 -2.66
CA SER A 161 -10.32 -15.30 -3.11
C SER A 161 -9.48 -14.59 -2.05
N ILE A 162 -8.35 -15.18 -1.69
CA ILE A 162 -7.46 -14.67 -0.66
C ILE A 162 -6.22 -14.09 -1.33
N ILE A 163 -5.89 -12.84 -1.01
CA ILE A 163 -4.70 -12.18 -1.56
C ILE A 163 -3.67 -12.01 -0.45
N ILE A 164 -2.49 -12.54 -0.68
CA ILE A 164 -1.38 -12.51 0.28
C ILE A 164 -0.16 -11.97 -0.43
N TYR A 165 0.57 -11.07 0.22
CA TYR A 165 1.88 -10.62 -0.23
C TYR A 165 2.96 -11.48 0.43
N GLU A 166 3.98 -11.83 -0.32
CA GLU A 166 5.10 -12.56 0.25
C GLU A 166 6.43 -12.20 -0.41
N ALA A 167 7.48 -12.14 0.42
CA ALA A 167 8.82 -11.97 -0.08
C ALA A 167 9.34 -13.28 -0.69
N PRO A 168 10.17 -13.20 -1.76
CA PRO A 168 10.66 -14.41 -2.43
C PRO A 168 11.32 -15.43 -1.50
N HIS A 169 12.10 -14.96 -0.53
CA HIS A 169 12.85 -15.86 0.38
C HIS A 169 11.97 -16.62 1.38
N ARG A 170 10.68 -16.20 1.53
CA ARG A 170 9.73 -16.87 2.43
C ARG A 170 8.64 -17.61 1.68
N LEU A 171 8.63 -17.50 0.36
CA LEU A 171 7.53 -18.00 -0.46
C LEU A 171 7.25 -19.48 -0.26
N VAL A 172 8.28 -20.32 -0.36
CA VAL A 172 8.14 -21.77 -0.23
C VAL A 172 7.51 -22.16 1.11
N ARG A 173 8.03 -21.60 2.19
CA ARG A 173 7.51 -21.86 3.54
C ARG A 173 6.04 -21.45 3.66
N THR A 174 5.70 -20.27 3.15
CA THR A 174 4.33 -19.78 3.20
C THR A 174 3.38 -20.66 2.41
N LEU A 175 3.80 -21.13 1.23
CA LEU A 175 3.00 -22.04 0.42
C LEU A 175 2.77 -23.37 1.13
N GLU A 176 3.78 -23.90 1.80
CA GLU A 176 3.65 -25.13 2.58
C GLU A 176 2.64 -24.96 3.72
N GLU A 177 2.71 -23.83 4.45
CA GLU A 177 1.78 -23.54 5.53
C GLU A 177 0.34 -23.36 5.02
N LEU A 178 0.18 -22.69 3.90
CA LEU A 178 -1.14 -22.52 3.27
C LEU A 178 -1.71 -23.85 2.80
N HIS A 179 -0.87 -24.73 2.26
CA HIS A 179 -1.29 -26.06 1.86
C HIS A 179 -1.82 -26.88 3.04
N GLU A 180 -1.16 -26.79 4.19
CA GLU A 180 -1.62 -27.48 5.41
C GLU A 180 -3.01 -27.02 5.84
N VAL A 181 -3.30 -25.73 5.72
CA VAL A 181 -4.57 -25.15 6.19
C VAL A 181 -5.67 -25.25 5.13
N LEU A 182 -5.34 -24.98 3.88
CA LEU A 182 -6.31 -24.85 2.79
C LEU A 182 -6.42 -26.09 1.91
N GLY A 183 -5.54 -27.07 2.10
CA GLY A 183 -5.48 -28.23 1.24
C GLY A 183 -4.99 -27.86 -0.14
N ASP A 184 -5.40 -28.61 -1.15
CA ASP A 184 -4.95 -28.42 -2.54
C ASP A 184 -5.79 -27.38 -3.28
N ARG A 185 -5.96 -26.23 -2.66
CA ARG A 185 -6.75 -25.13 -3.21
C ARG A 185 -6.05 -24.51 -4.42
N SER A 186 -6.86 -24.09 -5.39
CA SER A 186 -6.36 -23.34 -6.55
C SER A 186 -5.65 -22.06 -6.12
N MET A 187 -4.51 -21.80 -6.73
CA MET A 187 -3.73 -20.59 -6.42
C MET A 187 -3.11 -20.00 -7.69
N THR A 188 -2.78 -18.74 -7.63
CA THR A 188 -2.04 -18.05 -8.69
C THR A 188 -0.90 -17.29 -8.04
N LEU A 189 0.31 -17.49 -8.57
CA LEU A 189 1.49 -16.76 -8.17
C LEU A 189 1.75 -15.65 -9.16
N CYS A 190 1.73 -14.39 -8.70
CA CYS A 190 2.05 -13.22 -9.50
C CYS A 190 3.39 -12.65 -9.05
N ARG A 191 4.33 -12.54 -9.98
CA ARG A 191 5.69 -12.08 -9.70
C ARG A 191 6.06 -10.93 -10.61
N GLU A 192 6.87 -10.00 -10.08
CA GLU A 192 7.43 -8.90 -10.86
C GLU A 192 6.36 -8.09 -11.60
N LEU A 193 5.23 -7.84 -10.94
CA LEU A 193 4.13 -7.09 -11.53
C LEU A 193 4.61 -5.75 -12.09
N THR A 194 4.16 -5.43 -13.29
CA THR A 194 4.47 -4.21 -14.06
C THR A 194 5.89 -4.15 -14.62
N LYS A 195 6.77 -5.05 -14.22
CA LYS A 195 8.15 -5.11 -14.68
C LYS A 195 8.30 -5.95 -15.95
N LYS A 196 9.50 -5.88 -16.56
CA LYS A 196 9.80 -6.58 -17.79
C LYS A 196 9.57 -8.11 -17.72
N HIS A 197 9.88 -8.71 -16.57
CA HIS A 197 9.75 -10.15 -16.36
C HIS A 197 8.54 -10.52 -15.50
N GLU A 198 7.47 -9.76 -15.64
CA GLU A 198 6.21 -10.08 -14.99
C GLU A 198 5.77 -11.49 -15.36
N SER A 199 5.39 -12.28 -14.37
CA SER A 199 4.91 -13.64 -14.59
C SER A 199 3.69 -13.94 -13.74
N VAL A 200 2.80 -14.75 -14.31
CA VAL A 200 1.57 -15.21 -13.67
C VAL A 200 1.51 -16.72 -13.84
N PHE A 201 1.48 -17.43 -12.73
CA PHE A 201 1.50 -18.88 -12.72
C PHE A 201 0.33 -19.43 -11.93
N LYS A 202 -0.64 -20.02 -12.62
CA LYS A 202 -1.83 -20.61 -11.98
C LYS A 202 -1.62 -22.11 -11.79
N SER A 203 -1.87 -22.59 -10.57
CA SER A 203 -1.67 -23.98 -10.18
C SER A 203 -2.55 -24.30 -8.96
N THR A 204 -2.16 -25.31 -8.21
CA THR A 204 -2.74 -25.61 -6.92
C THR A 204 -1.64 -25.59 -5.86
N LEU A 205 -2.03 -25.43 -4.59
CA LEU A 205 -1.06 -25.41 -3.50
C LEU A 205 -0.25 -26.71 -3.40
N GLY A 206 -0.84 -27.84 -3.76
CA GLY A 206 -0.16 -29.13 -3.71
C GLY A 206 0.80 -29.40 -4.86
N GLU A 207 0.70 -28.64 -5.96
CA GLU A 207 1.52 -28.87 -7.15
C GLU A 207 2.65 -27.85 -7.34
N ILE A 208 2.72 -26.86 -6.49
CA ILE A 208 3.66 -25.77 -6.69
C ILE A 208 5.04 -25.97 -6.01
#